data_3c65682ae5d87a5b8897a08833409381
#
_entry.id   3c65682ae5d87a5b8897a08833409381
#
_cell.length_a   1.000
_cell.length_b   1.000
_cell.length_c   1.000
_cell.angle_alpha   90.00
_cell.angle_beta   90.00
_cell.angle_gamma   90.00
#
_symmetry.space_group_name_H-M   'P 1'
#
loop_
_entity.id
_entity.type
_entity.pdbx_description
1 polymer ?
#
loop_
_entity_poly.entity_id
_entity_poly.type
_entity_poly.pdbx_seq_one_letter_code
_entity_poly.pdbx_strand_id
1 'polypeptide(L)'
;FLHFSEGLVHIVYIDYLKLAASCENNCSVDKVTDAQIESMLDMMAQNYDGYCFDEFYKKKVFSTWSVNKFFQNIVKNKFVDFGEYWYDNGGLPSILVNYLKTHELNIFDYLDKNKSLKVTDDDFKNPTSLTTIDQNVLMCQTGYLTLRSSLNDSNIIALGIPNGEIYKALNKLLAAKFFKGTIDVTNDANENILDVGSVEDIISLLNTMVNTVTYDAYPLNSESSVQNYVKAYLLGAKQNVFSEIHQAKGRADLVIETNKRRIVIEFKYAKDETEAKAKLSEAIEQIKTRDYGNIVPRKDELLRIAAVFNADPKVRAFTEYQQV
;
A
#
# COMPACT_ATOMS: atom_id res chain seq x y z
N PHE A 1 27.05 -1.50 1.52
CA PHE A 1 25.93 -0.60 1.20
C PHE A 1 26.11 0.68 2.02
N LEU A 2 26.28 1.84 1.36
CA LEU A 2 26.26 3.15 2.01
C LEU A 2 24.81 3.48 2.32
N HIS A 3 24.47 3.62 3.59
CA HIS A 3 23.14 4.04 4.03
C HIS A 3 23.22 5.49 4.49
N PHE A 4 22.24 6.30 4.12
CA PHE A 4 22.16 7.69 4.50
C PHE A 4 21.14 7.89 5.61
N SER A 5 21.55 8.52 6.71
CA SER A 5 20.60 9.09 7.66
C SER A 5 19.96 10.35 7.07
N GLU A 6 18.82 10.75 7.62
CA GLU A 6 18.09 11.96 7.20
C GLU A 6 18.98 13.20 7.20
N GLY A 7 19.75 13.43 8.25
CA GLY A 7 20.70 14.54 8.32
C GLY A 7 21.78 14.48 7.26
N LEU A 8 22.23 13.29 6.85
CA LEU A 8 23.22 13.14 5.78
C LEU A 8 22.60 13.44 4.41
N VAL A 9 21.36 13.02 4.17
CA VAL A 9 20.62 13.37 2.94
C VAL A 9 20.44 14.88 2.84
N HIS A 10 20.04 15.54 3.94
CA HIS A 10 19.91 17.00 3.99
C HIS A 10 21.22 17.72 3.64
N ILE A 11 22.35 17.30 4.21
CA ILE A 11 23.64 17.96 3.97
C ILE A 11 24.17 17.67 2.56
N VAL A 12 24.18 16.42 2.14
CA VAL A 12 24.82 15.99 0.88
C VAL A 12 24.02 16.39 -0.35
N TYR A 13 22.66 16.38 -0.21
CA TYR A 13 21.76 16.60 -1.35
C TYR A 13 20.99 17.93 -1.27
N ILE A 14 21.45 18.91 -0.47
CA ILE A 14 20.72 20.16 -0.24
C ILE A 14 20.33 20.89 -1.53
N ASP A 15 21.18 20.93 -2.54
CA ASP A 15 20.89 21.60 -3.80
C ASP A 15 19.85 20.84 -4.63
N TYR A 16 19.86 19.51 -4.56
CA TYR A 16 18.86 18.65 -5.20
C TYR A 16 17.52 18.71 -4.45
N LEU A 17 17.53 18.80 -3.12
CA LEU A 17 16.32 19.03 -2.31
C LEU A 17 15.68 20.37 -2.66
N LYS A 18 16.46 21.44 -2.77
CA LYS A 18 15.96 22.75 -3.24
C LYS A 18 15.35 22.66 -4.63
N LEU A 19 16.01 21.96 -5.56
CA LEU A 19 15.47 21.74 -6.90
C LEU A 19 14.15 20.96 -6.86
N ALA A 20 14.06 19.88 -6.09
CA ALA A 20 12.85 19.09 -5.94
C ALA A 20 11.73 19.92 -5.31
N ALA A 21 12.01 20.65 -4.22
CA ALA A 21 11.05 21.54 -3.58
C ALA A 21 10.56 22.66 -4.52
N SER A 22 11.44 23.21 -5.38
CA SER A 22 11.07 24.21 -6.38
C SER A 22 10.12 23.66 -7.44
N CYS A 23 10.35 22.41 -7.88
CA CYS A 23 9.47 21.72 -8.82
C CYS A 23 8.09 21.46 -8.20
N GLU A 24 8.05 20.98 -6.95
CA GLU A 24 6.80 20.67 -6.22
C GLU A 24 5.95 21.93 -5.98
N ASN A 25 6.60 23.05 -5.67
CA ASN A 25 5.89 24.30 -5.33
C ASN A 25 5.77 25.27 -6.52
N ASN A 26 6.18 24.87 -7.73
CA ASN A 26 6.15 25.72 -8.93
C ASN A 26 6.81 27.09 -8.71
N CYS A 27 7.95 27.14 -8.03
CA CYS A 27 8.70 28.36 -7.76
C CYS A 27 10.16 28.26 -8.21
N SER A 28 10.86 29.38 -8.30
CA SER A 28 12.31 29.36 -8.60
C SER A 28 13.12 28.87 -7.40
N VAL A 29 14.24 28.17 -7.65
CA VAL A 29 15.08 27.54 -6.62
C VAL A 29 15.56 28.53 -5.55
N ASP A 30 15.83 29.76 -5.92
CA ASP A 30 16.24 30.86 -5.02
C ASP A 30 15.12 31.36 -4.08
N LYS A 31 13.86 31.01 -4.34
CA LYS A 31 12.69 31.33 -3.52
C LYS A 31 12.22 30.19 -2.64
N VAL A 32 12.87 29.04 -2.71
CA VAL A 32 12.53 27.88 -1.87
C VAL A 32 12.86 28.20 -0.41
N THR A 33 11.90 27.98 0.46
CA THR A 33 12.05 28.18 1.91
C THR A 33 12.54 26.91 2.60
N ASP A 34 13.13 27.05 3.79
CA ASP A 34 13.56 25.91 4.60
C ASP A 34 12.39 24.98 4.93
N ALA A 35 11.20 25.52 5.20
CA ALA A 35 10.00 24.70 5.42
C ALA A 35 9.60 23.84 4.21
N GLN A 36 9.81 24.33 2.99
CA GLN A 36 9.56 23.55 1.78
C GLN A 36 10.63 22.46 1.57
N ILE A 37 11.87 22.72 1.97
CA ILE A 37 12.94 21.71 1.94
C ILE A 37 12.63 20.59 2.94
N GLU A 38 12.26 20.93 4.17
CA GLU A 38 11.86 19.95 5.19
C GLU A 38 10.65 19.15 4.75
N SER A 39 9.62 19.79 4.19
CA SER A 39 8.46 19.09 3.63
C SER A 39 8.84 18.10 2.52
N MET A 40 9.77 18.46 1.64
CA MET A 40 10.29 17.55 0.61
C MET A 40 11.05 16.37 1.22
N LEU A 41 11.86 16.63 2.25
CA LEU A 41 12.59 15.59 2.97
C LEU A 41 11.65 14.62 3.66
N ASP A 42 10.58 15.11 4.30
CA ASP A 42 9.52 14.29 4.90
C ASP A 42 8.83 13.40 3.85
N MET A 43 8.48 13.94 2.67
CA MET A 43 7.90 13.15 1.58
C MET A 43 8.87 12.08 1.09
N MET A 44 10.15 12.40 0.98
CA MET A 44 11.20 11.43 0.62
C MET A 44 11.36 10.36 1.71
N ALA A 45 11.28 10.74 2.99
CA ALA A 45 11.38 9.80 4.11
C ALA A 45 10.23 8.78 4.08
N GLN A 46 9.00 9.23 3.83
CA GLN A 46 7.85 8.33 3.72
C GLN A 46 8.00 7.29 2.61
N ASN A 47 8.72 7.62 1.53
CA ASN A 47 8.88 6.76 0.37
C ASN A 47 10.17 5.94 0.39
N TYR A 48 11.30 6.45 0.92
CA TYR A 48 12.61 5.86 0.72
C TYR A 48 13.42 5.62 2.00
N ASP A 49 12.98 6.13 3.17
CA ASP A 49 13.61 5.89 4.47
C ASP A 49 13.02 4.63 5.15
N GLY A 50 13.44 4.37 6.38
CA GLY A 50 12.81 3.40 7.27
C GLY A 50 13.55 2.07 7.38
N TYR A 51 14.61 1.83 6.61
CA TYR A 51 15.46 0.65 6.82
C TYR A 51 16.20 0.74 8.15
N CYS A 52 16.12 -0.33 8.94
CA CYS A 52 16.82 -0.44 10.21
C CYS A 52 17.72 -1.68 10.23
N PHE A 53 19.02 -1.46 10.48
CA PHE A 53 20.04 -2.49 10.66
C PHE A 53 20.67 -2.41 12.06
N ASP A 54 20.13 -1.54 12.90
CA ASP A 54 20.60 -1.28 14.26
C ASP A 54 20.00 -2.28 15.23
N GLU A 55 20.83 -2.91 16.05
CA GLU A 55 20.43 -3.86 17.08
C GLU A 55 19.50 -3.26 18.15
N PHE A 56 19.55 -1.91 18.31
CA PHE A 56 18.65 -1.17 19.21
C PHE A 56 17.38 -0.67 18.53
N TYR A 57 17.20 -0.93 17.23
CA TYR A 57 16.02 -0.56 16.43
C TYR A 57 15.74 0.96 16.35
N LYS A 58 16.75 1.80 16.57
CA LYS A 58 16.61 3.26 16.68
C LYS A 58 17.03 4.01 15.44
N LYS A 59 18.04 3.47 14.71
CA LYS A 59 18.61 4.16 13.55
C LYS A 59 17.96 3.70 12.27
N LYS A 60 17.18 4.58 11.67
CA LYS A 60 16.62 4.38 10.34
C LYS A 60 17.51 5.05 9.29
N VAL A 61 17.50 4.51 8.09
CA VAL A 61 18.32 4.97 6.98
C VAL A 61 17.58 4.86 5.66
N PHE A 62 17.88 5.79 4.77
CA PHE A 62 17.35 5.81 3.41
C PHE A 62 17.97 4.72 2.52
N SER A 63 17.19 4.26 1.54
CA SER A 63 17.71 3.55 0.38
C SER A 63 18.54 4.52 -0.47
N THR A 64 19.85 4.38 -0.46
CA THR A 64 20.75 5.25 -1.26
C THR A 64 20.48 5.17 -2.75
N TRP A 65 20.10 3.99 -3.23
CA TRP A 65 19.72 3.78 -4.63
C TRP A 65 18.48 4.60 -4.99
N SER A 66 17.41 4.49 -4.23
CA SER A 66 16.13 5.17 -4.49
C SER A 66 16.28 6.68 -4.40
N VAL A 67 17.04 7.20 -3.41
CA VAL A 67 17.36 8.63 -3.28
C VAL A 67 18.10 9.15 -4.52
N ASN A 68 19.14 8.45 -4.97
CA ASN A 68 19.89 8.86 -6.16
C ASN A 68 19.01 8.86 -7.42
N LYS A 69 18.16 7.83 -7.58
CA LYS A 69 17.24 7.73 -8.73
C LYS A 69 16.18 8.82 -8.70
N PHE A 70 15.62 9.12 -7.54
CA PHE A 70 14.69 10.22 -7.36
C PHE A 70 15.30 11.54 -7.84
N PHE A 71 16.50 11.90 -7.37
CA PHE A 71 17.15 13.14 -7.79
C PHE A 71 17.56 13.14 -9.27
N GLN A 72 18.02 12.01 -9.82
CA GLN A 72 18.26 11.89 -11.25
C GLN A 72 16.99 12.18 -12.07
N ASN A 73 15.84 11.68 -11.61
CA ASN A 73 14.55 11.92 -12.24
C ASN A 73 14.13 13.39 -12.17
N ILE A 74 14.29 14.03 -11.00
CA ILE A 74 14.03 15.47 -10.82
C ILE A 74 14.89 16.32 -11.78
N VAL A 75 16.18 16.03 -11.87
CA VAL A 75 17.08 16.77 -12.77
C VAL A 75 16.65 16.64 -14.22
N LYS A 76 16.22 15.45 -14.64
CA LYS A 76 15.82 15.14 -16.01
C LYS A 76 14.46 15.71 -16.38
N ASN A 77 13.46 15.47 -15.54
CA ASN A 77 12.05 15.66 -15.88
C ASN A 77 11.46 16.97 -15.32
N LYS A 78 12.12 17.58 -14.32
CA LYS A 78 11.69 18.82 -13.67
C LYS A 78 10.29 18.73 -13.02
N PHE A 79 9.87 17.55 -12.58
CA PHE A 79 8.69 17.37 -11.75
C PHE A 79 8.94 16.28 -10.69
N VAL A 80 8.17 16.32 -9.59
CA VAL A 80 8.29 15.39 -8.48
C VAL A 80 7.46 14.14 -8.77
N ASP A 81 8.14 12.98 -8.76
CA ASP A 81 7.53 11.68 -8.88
C ASP A 81 8.26 10.70 -7.94
N PHE A 82 7.51 10.11 -7.01
CA PHE A 82 8.03 9.10 -6.09
C PHE A 82 7.91 7.72 -6.73
N GLY A 83 8.84 7.43 -7.67
CA GLY A 83 8.91 6.18 -8.41
C GLY A 83 9.30 4.97 -7.54
N GLU A 84 9.11 3.80 -8.11
CA GLU A 84 9.44 2.50 -7.49
C GLU A 84 10.81 2.00 -7.99
N TYR A 85 11.85 2.77 -7.71
CA TYR A 85 13.21 2.56 -8.23
C TYR A 85 13.86 1.27 -7.74
N TRP A 86 13.48 0.78 -6.56
CA TRP A 86 13.94 -0.49 -6.02
C TRP A 86 13.53 -1.66 -6.93
N TYR A 87 12.26 -1.69 -7.35
CA TYR A 87 11.70 -2.76 -8.15
C TYR A 87 12.25 -2.77 -9.58
N ASP A 88 12.37 -1.61 -10.22
CA ASP A 88 12.76 -1.46 -11.63
C ASP A 88 14.20 -1.90 -11.92
N ASN A 89 15.05 -1.99 -10.91
CA ASN A 89 16.46 -2.38 -11.05
C ASN A 89 16.79 -3.82 -10.64
N GLY A 90 15.84 -4.73 -10.76
CA GLY A 90 16.06 -6.12 -10.39
C GLY A 90 15.97 -6.36 -8.88
N GLY A 91 15.24 -5.50 -8.17
CA GLY A 91 14.88 -5.68 -6.75
C GLY A 91 13.99 -6.87 -6.48
N LEU A 92 13.78 -7.74 -7.49
CA LEU A 92 13.15 -9.03 -7.34
C LEU A 92 14.24 -10.11 -7.21
N PRO A 93 14.71 -10.42 -5.98
CA PRO A 93 15.76 -11.43 -5.82
C PRO A 93 15.28 -12.76 -6.36
N SER A 94 16.05 -13.38 -7.24
CA SER A 94 15.72 -14.69 -7.82
C SER A 94 15.46 -15.75 -6.74
N ILE A 95 16.11 -15.61 -5.60
CA ILE A 95 15.90 -16.44 -4.41
C ILE A 95 14.48 -16.32 -3.85
N LEU A 96 13.94 -15.10 -3.76
CA LEU A 96 12.57 -14.86 -3.30
C LEU A 96 11.55 -15.37 -4.32
N VAL A 97 11.78 -15.12 -5.62
CA VAL A 97 10.91 -15.65 -6.67
C VAL A 97 10.84 -17.18 -6.63
N ASN A 98 11.98 -17.84 -6.47
CA ASN A 98 12.03 -19.31 -6.40
C ASN A 98 11.36 -19.84 -5.12
N TYR A 99 11.54 -19.18 -3.99
CA TYR A 99 10.84 -19.50 -2.76
C TYR A 99 9.33 -19.38 -2.94
N LEU A 100 8.86 -18.29 -3.52
CA LEU A 100 7.45 -18.04 -3.76
C LEU A 100 6.80 -19.02 -4.75
N LYS A 101 7.56 -19.73 -5.59
CA LYS A 101 7.02 -20.77 -6.49
C LYS A 101 6.57 -22.01 -5.72
N THR A 102 7.20 -22.31 -4.60
CA THR A 102 7.01 -23.55 -3.84
C THR A 102 6.34 -23.37 -2.48
N HIS A 103 6.25 -22.12 -2.00
CA HIS A 103 5.66 -21.79 -0.70
C HIS A 103 4.44 -20.90 -0.88
N GLU A 104 3.38 -21.20 -0.16
CA GLU A 104 2.21 -20.34 -0.08
C GLU A 104 2.45 -19.24 0.97
N LEU A 105 2.16 -18.01 0.59
CA LEU A 105 2.20 -16.86 1.48
C LEU A 105 0.79 -16.42 1.82
N ASN A 106 0.57 -16.03 3.06
CA ASN A 106 -0.60 -15.25 3.40
C ASN A 106 -0.36 -13.80 2.98
N ILE A 107 -0.80 -13.43 1.78
CA ILE A 107 -0.59 -12.08 1.23
C ILE A 107 -1.19 -10.99 2.13
N PHE A 108 -2.24 -11.31 2.90
CA PHE A 108 -2.94 -10.35 3.77
C PHE A 108 -2.11 -9.90 4.96
N ASP A 109 -1.04 -10.61 5.27
CA ASP A 109 -0.05 -10.19 6.27
C ASP A 109 0.75 -8.97 5.80
N TYR A 110 0.79 -8.70 4.51
CA TYR A 110 1.59 -7.63 3.89
C TYR A 110 0.76 -6.48 3.31
N LEU A 111 -0.57 -6.55 3.38
CA LEU A 111 -1.45 -5.49 2.89
C LEU A 111 -1.58 -4.30 3.84
N ASP A 112 -1.21 -4.46 5.09
CA ASP A 112 -1.14 -3.37 6.07
C ASP A 112 0.32 -2.94 6.25
N LYS A 113 0.65 -1.74 5.77
CA LYS A 113 2.01 -1.16 5.89
C LYS A 113 2.49 -1.09 7.35
N ASN A 114 1.56 -0.94 8.29
CA ASN A 114 1.86 -0.78 9.71
C ASN A 114 1.86 -2.09 10.49
N LYS A 115 1.47 -3.20 9.86
CA LYS A 115 1.45 -4.50 10.51
C LYS A 115 2.84 -4.92 10.98
N SER A 116 2.90 -5.36 12.23
CA SER A 116 4.10 -5.95 12.82
C SER A 116 4.09 -7.45 12.61
N LEU A 117 5.08 -7.97 11.90
CA LEU A 117 5.31 -9.39 11.66
C LEU A 117 6.32 -9.90 12.68
N LYS A 118 6.09 -11.07 13.24
CA LYS A 118 6.91 -11.60 14.34
C LYS A 118 7.73 -12.78 13.85
N VAL A 119 9.00 -12.81 14.22
CA VAL A 119 9.91 -13.96 14.03
C VAL A 119 10.64 -14.23 15.33
N THR A 120 11.11 -15.46 15.53
CA THR A 120 11.95 -15.73 16.67
C THR A 120 13.37 -15.21 16.45
N ASP A 121 14.07 -14.86 17.51
CA ASP A 121 15.47 -14.42 17.44
C ASP A 121 16.36 -15.53 16.85
N ASP A 122 16.05 -16.79 17.14
CA ASP A 122 16.79 -17.94 16.61
C ASP A 122 16.58 -18.11 15.11
N ASP A 123 15.35 -18.08 14.61
CA ASP A 123 15.06 -18.13 13.17
C ASP A 123 15.74 -16.99 12.41
N PHE A 124 15.84 -15.82 13.04
CA PHE A 124 16.45 -14.64 12.43
C PHE A 124 17.98 -14.74 12.38
N LYS A 125 18.62 -15.17 13.46
CA LYS A 125 20.09 -15.25 13.58
C LYS A 125 20.68 -16.49 12.93
N ASN A 126 19.94 -17.59 12.91
CA ASN A 126 20.41 -18.93 12.47
C ASN A 126 19.52 -19.52 11.35
N PRO A 127 19.31 -18.81 10.22
CA PRO A 127 18.50 -19.36 9.13
C PRO A 127 19.17 -20.65 8.58
N THR A 128 18.43 -21.74 8.58
CA THR A 128 18.99 -23.08 8.32
C THR A 128 19.19 -23.35 6.82
N SER A 129 18.14 -23.23 6.01
CA SER A 129 18.20 -23.44 4.56
C SER A 129 17.06 -22.71 3.86
N LEU A 130 17.17 -22.55 2.56
CA LEU A 130 16.10 -21.92 1.74
C LEU A 130 14.78 -22.69 1.74
N THR A 131 14.80 -23.95 2.09
CA THR A 131 13.60 -24.79 2.15
C THR A 131 12.89 -24.71 3.50
N THR A 132 13.58 -24.21 4.52
CA THR A 132 13.08 -24.18 5.91
C THR A 132 13.14 -22.81 6.55
N ILE A 133 13.69 -21.80 5.84
CA ILE A 133 13.76 -20.43 6.33
C ILE A 133 12.35 -19.87 6.58
N ASP A 134 12.17 -19.16 7.69
CA ASP A 134 10.94 -18.41 7.91
C ASP A 134 10.75 -17.36 6.81
N GLN A 135 9.54 -17.24 6.30
CA GLN A 135 9.22 -16.35 5.16
C GLN A 135 9.51 -14.88 5.47
N ASN A 136 9.25 -14.42 6.70
CA ASN A 136 9.48 -13.02 7.10
C ASN A 136 10.97 -12.73 7.26
N VAL A 137 11.74 -13.73 7.71
CA VAL A 137 13.21 -13.64 7.74
C VAL A 137 13.75 -13.49 6.31
N LEU A 138 13.29 -14.33 5.37
CA LEU A 138 13.70 -14.22 3.96
C LEU A 138 13.29 -12.86 3.36
N MET A 139 12.08 -12.39 3.63
CA MET A 139 11.61 -11.06 3.20
C MET A 139 12.47 -9.94 3.79
N CYS A 140 12.92 -10.07 5.03
CA CYS A 140 13.82 -9.10 5.66
C CYS A 140 15.22 -9.13 5.02
N GLN A 141 15.79 -10.31 4.81
CA GLN A 141 17.10 -10.46 4.17
C GLN A 141 17.11 -10.00 2.70
N THR A 142 15.97 -10.03 2.04
CA THR A 142 15.82 -9.56 0.65
C THR A 142 15.38 -8.10 0.56
N GLY A 143 15.22 -7.39 1.68
CA GLY A 143 14.96 -5.96 1.74
C GLY A 143 13.48 -5.55 1.62
N TYR A 144 12.54 -6.51 1.65
CA TYR A 144 11.10 -6.21 1.66
C TYR A 144 10.56 -5.94 3.08
N LEU A 145 11.24 -6.46 4.10
CA LEU A 145 10.97 -6.14 5.48
C LEU A 145 12.22 -5.55 6.13
N THR A 146 12.03 -4.92 7.27
CA THR A 146 13.09 -4.34 8.09
C THR A 146 12.82 -4.58 9.58
N LEU A 147 13.85 -4.45 10.38
CA LEU A 147 13.73 -4.50 11.84
C LEU A 147 12.90 -3.34 12.37
N ARG A 148 11.96 -3.60 13.27
CA ARG A 148 11.09 -2.60 13.90
C ARG A 148 11.36 -2.44 15.39
N SER A 149 11.39 -3.55 16.13
CA SER A 149 11.63 -3.59 17.57
C SER A 149 11.97 -5.02 18.02
N SER A 150 12.61 -5.15 19.19
CA SER A 150 12.53 -6.37 19.97
C SER A 150 11.35 -6.26 20.94
N LEU A 151 10.61 -7.33 21.11
CA LEU A 151 9.62 -7.38 22.19
C LEU A 151 10.38 -7.76 23.47
N ASN A 152 10.46 -6.81 24.41
CA ASN A 152 11.18 -6.95 25.67
C ASN A 152 10.89 -8.30 26.34
N ASP A 153 11.93 -8.97 26.80
CA ASP A 153 11.92 -10.27 27.50
C ASP A 153 11.38 -11.48 26.69
N SER A 154 11.13 -11.34 25.42
CA SER A 154 10.79 -12.44 24.53
C SER A 154 11.83 -12.55 23.42
N ASN A 155 12.23 -13.78 23.08
CA ASN A 155 13.10 -14.08 21.95
C ASN A 155 12.36 -13.81 20.60
N ILE A 156 11.67 -12.66 20.51
CA ILE A 156 10.85 -12.30 19.35
C ILE A 156 11.30 -10.95 18.81
N ILE A 157 11.55 -10.93 17.50
CA ILE A 157 11.85 -9.73 16.71
C ILE A 157 10.61 -9.35 15.93
N ALA A 158 10.27 -8.07 15.95
CA ALA A 158 9.23 -7.50 15.12
C ALA A 158 9.82 -6.95 13.82
N LEU A 159 9.26 -7.36 12.69
CA LEU A 159 9.59 -6.91 11.36
C LEU A 159 8.44 -6.10 10.78
N GLY A 160 8.73 -5.25 9.82
CA GLY A 160 7.70 -4.50 9.10
C GLY A 160 8.20 -3.94 7.78
N ILE A 161 7.30 -3.45 6.96
CA ILE A 161 7.62 -2.85 5.66
C ILE A 161 8.33 -1.52 5.89
N PRO A 162 9.51 -1.27 5.32
CA PRO A 162 10.30 -0.06 5.62
C PRO A 162 9.60 1.23 5.21
N ASN A 163 9.06 1.33 3.99
CA ASN A 163 8.59 2.58 3.41
C ASN A 163 7.53 2.36 2.32
N GLY A 164 7.08 3.47 1.70
CA GLY A 164 6.06 3.47 0.65
C GLY A 164 6.48 2.78 -0.64
N GLU A 165 7.74 2.95 -1.05
CA GLU A 165 8.28 2.30 -2.25
C GLU A 165 8.21 0.77 -2.12
N ILE A 166 8.74 0.24 -1.01
CA ILE A 166 8.76 -1.21 -0.77
C ILE A 166 7.35 -1.76 -0.55
N TYR A 167 6.47 -1.00 0.08
CA TYR A 167 5.06 -1.38 0.20
C TYR A 167 4.42 -1.61 -1.17
N LYS A 168 4.61 -0.68 -2.12
CA LYS A 168 4.11 -0.80 -3.49
C LYS A 168 4.77 -1.98 -4.22
N ALA A 169 6.10 -2.10 -4.15
CA ALA A 169 6.85 -3.18 -4.79
C ALA A 169 6.43 -4.57 -4.28
N LEU A 170 6.27 -4.72 -2.96
CA LEU A 170 5.82 -5.95 -2.33
C LEU A 170 4.39 -6.32 -2.76
N ASN A 171 3.47 -5.35 -2.77
CA ASN A 171 2.10 -5.61 -3.21
C ASN A 171 2.03 -6.03 -4.70
N LYS A 172 2.83 -5.44 -5.57
CA LYS A 172 2.95 -5.90 -6.98
C LYS A 172 3.43 -7.35 -7.08
N LEU A 173 4.48 -7.69 -6.33
CA LEU A 173 5.02 -9.04 -6.30
C LEU A 173 3.97 -10.05 -5.84
N LEU A 174 3.29 -9.76 -4.74
CA LEU A 174 2.28 -10.63 -4.16
C LEU A 174 1.03 -10.73 -5.04
N ALA A 175 0.59 -9.62 -5.63
CA ALA A 175 -0.52 -9.60 -6.55
C ALA A 175 -0.23 -10.45 -7.81
N ALA A 176 0.94 -10.30 -8.42
CA ALA A 176 1.35 -11.09 -9.57
C ALA A 176 1.32 -12.60 -9.28
N LYS A 177 1.72 -12.99 -8.06
CA LYS A 177 1.63 -14.39 -7.61
C LYS A 177 0.18 -14.82 -7.35
N PHE A 178 -0.58 -14.02 -6.59
CA PHE A 178 -1.92 -14.36 -6.13
C PHE A 178 -2.92 -14.48 -7.27
N PHE A 179 -2.85 -13.56 -8.23
CA PHE A 179 -3.74 -13.54 -9.38
C PHE A 179 -3.22 -14.37 -10.57
N LYS A 180 -2.11 -15.13 -10.39
CA LYS A 180 -1.53 -16.06 -11.39
C LYS A 180 -1.38 -15.47 -12.80
N GLY A 181 -0.95 -14.21 -12.88
CA GLY A 181 -0.76 -13.51 -14.15
C GLY A 181 -2.05 -12.99 -14.81
N THR A 182 -3.22 -13.13 -14.16
CA THR A 182 -4.49 -12.61 -14.68
C THR A 182 -4.65 -11.10 -14.45
N ILE A 183 -3.74 -10.45 -13.72
CA ILE A 183 -3.68 -8.99 -13.69
C ILE A 183 -2.86 -8.49 -14.90
N ASP A 184 -3.33 -8.79 -16.08
CA ASP A 184 -3.05 -7.95 -17.24
C ASP A 184 -4.13 -6.86 -17.27
N VAL A 185 -4.32 -6.22 -16.13
CA VAL A 185 -5.22 -5.08 -16.02
C VAL A 185 -4.46 -3.93 -16.65
N THR A 186 -4.81 -3.63 -17.86
CA THR A 186 -4.40 -2.38 -18.50
C THR A 186 -4.74 -1.25 -17.53
N ASN A 187 -3.73 -0.73 -16.86
CA ASN A 187 -3.84 0.28 -15.81
C ASN A 187 -4.72 1.45 -16.24
N ASP A 188 -4.66 1.84 -17.52
CA ASP A 188 -5.34 2.99 -18.08
C ASP A 188 -6.87 2.90 -18.02
N ALA A 189 -7.47 1.74 -18.24
CA ALA A 189 -8.93 1.60 -18.20
C ALA A 189 -9.47 1.70 -16.76
N ASN A 190 -8.79 1.06 -15.80
CA ASN A 190 -9.19 1.12 -14.39
C ASN A 190 -8.91 2.48 -13.77
N GLU A 191 -7.79 3.09 -14.11
CA GLU A 191 -7.47 4.45 -13.68
C GLU A 191 -8.53 5.43 -14.17
N ASN A 192 -8.97 5.33 -15.42
CA ASN A 192 -10.04 6.17 -15.96
C ASN A 192 -11.38 5.93 -15.26
N ILE A 193 -11.77 4.68 -14.96
CA ILE A 193 -13.00 4.38 -14.20
C ILE A 193 -12.93 4.99 -12.81
N LEU A 194 -11.81 4.84 -12.13
CA LEU A 194 -11.62 5.38 -10.79
C LEU A 194 -11.53 6.91 -10.80
N ASP A 195 -11.03 7.54 -11.86
CA ASP A 195 -10.80 8.98 -11.93
C ASP A 195 -12.05 9.77 -12.38
N VAL A 196 -12.90 9.20 -13.25
CA VAL A 196 -14.06 9.90 -13.81
C VAL A 196 -15.34 9.05 -13.96
N GLY A 197 -15.30 7.74 -13.67
CA GLY A 197 -16.46 6.86 -13.84
C GLY A 197 -17.58 7.13 -12.82
N SER A 198 -18.77 6.65 -13.11
CA SER A 198 -19.91 6.69 -12.20
C SER A 198 -19.75 5.69 -11.03
N VAL A 199 -20.66 5.75 -10.07
CA VAL A 199 -20.71 4.74 -8.98
C VAL A 199 -20.95 3.34 -9.55
N GLU A 200 -21.84 3.23 -10.54
CA GLU A 200 -22.16 2.01 -11.26
C GLU A 200 -20.92 1.41 -11.95
N ASP A 201 -20.08 2.25 -12.57
CA ASP A 201 -18.84 1.82 -13.20
C ASP A 201 -17.83 1.28 -12.16
N ILE A 202 -17.73 1.95 -11.00
CA ILE A 202 -16.88 1.52 -9.90
C ILE A 202 -17.36 0.18 -9.32
N ILE A 203 -18.66 0.02 -9.10
CA ILE A 203 -19.24 -1.25 -8.62
C ILE A 203 -19.04 -2.36 -9.65
N SER A 204 -19.21 -2.07 -10.93
CA SER A 204 -18.91 -3.02 -12.01
C SER A 204 -17.44 -3.47 -11.99
N LEU A 205 -16.52 -2.52 -11.76
CA LEU A 205 -15.10 -2.82 -11.59
C LEU A 205 -14.86 -3.71 -10.36
N LEU A 206 -15.46 -3.39 -9.20
CA LEU A 206 -15.37 -4.23 -8.00
C LEU A 206 -15.92 -5.65 -8.24
N ASN A 207 -17.03 -5.77 -8.96
CA ASN A 207 -17.61 -7.05 -9.33
C ASN A 207 -16.70 -7.83 -10.29
N THR A 208 -16.06 -7.17 -11.22
CA THR A 208 -15.05 -7.80 -12.08
C THR A 208 -13.89 -8.34 -11.24
N MET A 209 -13.41 -7.57 -10.25
CA MET A 209 -12.34 -8.00 -9.34
C MET A 209 -12.74 -9.26 -8.57
N VAL A 210 -13.90 -9.28 -7.90
CA VAL A 210 -14.31 -10.43 -7.09
C VAL A 210 -14.63 -11.67 -7.91
N ASN A 211 -14.99 -11.52 -9.19
CA ASN A 211 -15.20 -12.62 -10.11
C ASN A 211 -13.90 -13.25 -10.65
N THR A 212 -12.75 -12.61 -10.49
CA THR A 212 -11.46 -13.20 -10.88
C THR A 212 -10.95 -14.22 -9.86
N VAL A 213 -11.53 -14.24 -8.65
CA VAL A 213 -11.12 -15.18 -7.61
C VAL A 213 -11.77 -16.56 -7.79
N THR A 214 -10.96 -17.61 -7.71
CA THR A 214 -11.48 -18.96 -7.60
C THR A 214 -11.93 -19.22 -6.16
N TYR A 215 -13.13 -19.75 -5.98
CA TYR A 215 -13.72 -20.01 -4.67
C TYR A 215 -12.82 -20.81 -3.73
N ASP A 216 -12.16 -21.84 -4.28
CA ASP A 216 -11.32 -22.75 -3.50
C ASP A 216 -9.99 -22.10 -3.10
N ALA A 217 -9.51 -21.13 -3.89
CA ALA A 217 -8.24 -20.46 -3.61
C ALA A 217 -8.36 -19.37 -2.54
N TYR A 218 -9.50 -18.66 -2.53
CA TYR A 218 -9.76 -17.61 -1.57
C TYR A 218 -11.26 -17.44 -1.30
N PRO A 219 -11.77 -18.00 -0.21
CA PRO A 219 -13.17 -17.84 0.14
C PRO A 219 -13.48 -16.43 0.62
N LEU A 220 -14.33 -15.70 -0.11
CA LEU A 220 -14.87 -14.41 0.31
C LEU A 220 -16.01 -14.66 1.31
N ASN A 221 -15.66 -14.98 2.55
CA ASN A 221 -16.60 -15.45 3.58
C ASN A 221 -16.83 -14.47 4.74
N SER A 222 -16.25 -13.29 4.64
CA SER A 222 -16.38 -12.21 5.63
C SER A 222 -16.15 -10.84 4.99
N GLU A 223 -16.61 -9.78 5.65
CA GLU A 223 -16.37 -8.40 5.26
C GLU A 223 -14.86 -8.13 5.07
N SER A 224 -14.06 -8.54 6.04
CA SER A 224 -12.59 -8.38 6.01
C SER A 224 -11.95 -9.16 4.83
N SER A 225 -12.47 -10.34 4.46
CA SER A 225 -11.94 -11.08 3.32
C SER A 225 -12.22 -10.39 1.99
N VAL A 226 -13.41 -9.79 1.83
CA VAL A 226 -13.78 -9.00 0.65
C VAL A 226 -12.95 -7.72 0.55
N GLN A 227 -12.84 -6.97 1.65
CA GLN A 227 -12.02 -5.75 1.72
C GLN A 227 -10.57 -6.02 1.33
N ASN A 228 -9.96 -7.03 1.94
CA ASN A 228 -8.57 -7.39 1.69
C ASN A 228 -8.35 -7.82 0.24
N TYR A 229 -9.31 -8.55 -0.34
CA TYR A 229 -9.21 -8.98 -1.72
C TYR A 229 -9.25 -7.79 -2.69
N VAL A 230 -10.22 -6.90 -2.54
CA VAL A 230 -10.35 -5.69 -3.34
C VAL A 230 -9.09 -4.81 -3.20
N LYS A 231 -8.61 -4.64 -1.97
CA LYS A 231 -7.39 -3.89 -1.70
C LYS A 231 -6.17 -4.50 -2.40
N ALA A 232 -5.98 -5.82 -2.29
CA ALA A 232 -4.86 -6.51 -2.94
C ALA A 232 -4.89 -6.33 -4.46
N TYR A 233 -6.08 -6.42 -5.06
CA TYR A 233 -6.26 -6.23 -6.48
C TYR A 233 -5.89 -4.81 -6.92
N LEU A 234 -6.44 -3.80 -6.26
CA LEU A 234 -6.18 -2.40 -6.58
C LEU A 234 -4.71 -2.01 -6.41
N LEU A 235 -4.06 -2.49 -5.33
CA LEU A 235 -2.63 -2.28 -5.13
C LEU A 235 -1.79 -2.96 -6.21
N GLY A 236 -2.17 -4.16 -6.61
CA GLY A 236 -1.55 -4.87 -7.73
C GLY A 236 -1.70 -4.12 -9.06
N ALA A 237 -2.83 -3.44 -9.25
CA ALA A 237 -3.11 -2.57 -10.39
C ALA A 237 -2.52 -1.15 -10.24
N LYS A 238 -1.54 -0.95 -9.36
CA LYS A 238 -0.82 0.32 -9.11
C LYS A 238 -1.71 1.49 -8.65
N GLN A 239 -2.88 1.20 -8.12
CA GLN A 239 -3.75 2.25 -7.60
C GLN A 239 -3.27 2.73 -6.22
N ASN A 240 -3.40 4.02 -5.94
CA ASN A 240 -3.13 4.57 -4.61
C ASN A 240 -4.28 4.23 -3.66
N VAL A 241 -4.10 3.16 -2.90
CA VAL A 241 -5.13 2.61 -2.02
C VAL A 241 -4.68 2.62 -0.58
N PHE A 242 -5.53 3.13 0.27
CA PHE A 242 -5.34 3.14 1.72
C PHE A 242 -6.51 2.40 2.37
N SER A 243 -6.23 1.62 3.39
CA SER A 243 -7.27 1.00 4.21
C SER A 243 -7.11 1.47 5.64
N GLU A 244 -8.22 1.43 6.36
CA GLU A 244 -8.21 1.68 7.78
C GLU A 244 -7.59 3.03 8.17
N ILE A 245 -7.78 4.07 7.32
CA ILE A 245 -7.31 5.41 7.65
C ILE A 245 -8.04 5.88 8.89
N HIS A 246 -7.29 6.05 9.99
CA HIS A 246 -7.80 6.65 11.20
C HIS A 246 -8.13 8.11 10.94
N GLN A 247 -9.39 8.46 11.08
CA GLN A 247 -9.89 9.83 11.01
C GLN A 247 -10.46 10.23 12.39
N ALA A 248 -10.71 11.50 12.59
CA ALA A 248 -11.16 12.00 13.90
C ALA A 248 -12.42 11.33 14.47
N LYS A 249 -13.27 10.75 13.59
CA LYS A 249 -14.55 10.12 13.97
C LYS A 249 -14.63 8.61 13.66
N GLY A 250 -13.55 7.98 13.22
CA GLY A 250 -13.55 6.56 12.91
C GLY A 250 -12.54 6.16 11.86
N ARG A 251 -12.72 4.98 11.30
CA ARG A 251 -11.82 4.35 10.33
C ARG A 251 -12.62 3.94 9.10
N ALA A 252 -12.25 4.46 7.93
CA ALA A 252 -12.84 4.06 6.66
C ALA A 252 -12.25 2.73 6.20
N ASP A 253 -13.07 1.87 5.61
CA ASP A 253 -12.65 0.54 5.16
C ASP A 253 -11.66 0.62 4.00
N LEU A 254 -11.96 1.43 2.99
CA LEU A 254 -11.11 1.61 1.82
C LEU A 254 -11.16 3.07 1.35
N VAL A 255 -10.00 3.63 1.08
CA VAL A 255 -9.84 4.94 0.45
C VAL A 255 -8.96 4.78 -0.78
N ILE A 256 -9.44 5.24 -1.93
CA ILE A 256 -8.70 5.26 -3.18
C ILE A 256 -8.45 6.73 -3.53
N GLU A 257 -7.21 7.08 -3.79
CA GLU A 257 -6.85 8.41 -4.26
C GLU A 257 -6.43 8.38 -5.72
N THR A 258 -7.12 9.15 -6.54
CA THR A 258 -6.77 9.39 -7.93
C THR A 258 -6.22 10.81 -8.11
N ASN A 259 -5.89 11.19 -9.33
CA ASN A 259 -5.47 12.55 -9.62
C ASN A 259 -6.56 13.58 -9.31
N LYS A 260 -7.82 13.28 -9.64
CA LYS A 260 -8.95 14.19 -9.52
C LYS A 260 -9.74 14.04 -8.24
N ARG A 261 -9.96 12.79 -7.78
CA ARG A 261 -10.89 12.55 -6.68
C ARG A 261 -10.38 11.58 -5.62
N ARG A 262 -11.02 11.65 -4.47
CA ARG A 262 -10.90 10.65 -3.40
C ARG A 262 -12.19 9.86 -3.34
N ILE A 263 -12.08 8.53 -3.44
CA ILE A 263 -13.19 7.60 -3.33
C ILE A 263 -13.08 6.91 -1.96
N VAL A 264 -14.14 6.96 -1.18
CA VAL A 264 -14.26 6.27 0.10
C VAL A 264 -15.31 5.21 -0.05
N ILE A 265 -14.97 3.97 0.27
CA ILE A 265 -15.91 2.86 0.21
C ILE A 265 -16.03 2.25 1.61
N GLU A 266 -17.26 2.16 2.08
CA GLU A 266 -17.64 1.39 3.27
C GLU A 266 -18.24 0.08 2.79
N PHE A 267 -17.65 -1.03 3.19
CA PHE A 267 -18.11 -2.35 2.82
C PHE A 267 -19.02 -2.95 3.88
N LYS A 268 -19.96 -3.76 3.44
CA LYS A 268 -20.69 -4.70 4.30
C LYS A 268 -20.77 -6.05 3.61
N TYR A 269 -20.87 -7.08 4.44
CA TYR A 269 -21.01 -8.45 4.01
C TYR A 269 -22.40 -8.97 4.38
N ALA A 270 -23.09 -9.57 3.44
CA ALA A 270 -24.40 -10.16 3.60
C ALA A 270 -24.42 -11.60 3.07
N LYS A 271 -25.17 -12.46 3.71
CA LYS A 271 -25.33 -13.87 3.31
C LYS A 271 -26.32 -14.07 2.18
N ASP A 272 -27.28 -13.17 2.07
CA ASP A 272 -28.37 -13.20 1.10
C ASP A 272 -28.87 -11.79 0.76
N GLU A 273 -29.81 -11.70 -0.17
CA GLU A 273 -30.38 -10.43 -0.64
C GLU A 273 -31.14 -9.66 0.46
N THR A 274 -31.81 -10.38 1.36
CA THR A 274 -32.59 -9.75 2.44
C THR A 274 -31.66 -9.05 3.43
N GLU A 275 -30.60 -9.73 3.83
CA GLU A 275 -29.56 -9.16 4.68
C GLU A 275 -28.84 -8.02 3.98
N ALA A 276 -28.60 -8.11 2.67
CA ALA A 276 -27.89 -7.08 1.90
C ALA A 276 -28.60 -5.72 1.96
N LYS A 277 -29.93 -5.69 1.82
CA LYS A 277 -30.73 -4.46 1.92
C LYS A 277 -30.65 -3.82 3.30
N ALA A 278 -30.67 -4.62 4.36
CA ALA A 278 -30.53 -4.13 5.73
C ALA A 278 -29.11 -3.58 5.98
N LYS A 279 -28.07 -4.27 5.50
CA LYS A 279 -26.66 -3.89 5.62
C LYS A 279 -26.31 -2.61 4.84
N LEU A 280 -26.99 -2.33 3.74
CA LEU A 280 -26.81 -1.07 3.02
C LEU A 280 -27.18 0.13 3.89
N SER A 281 -28.29 0.07 4.60
CA SER A 281 -28.72 1.14 5.51
C SER A 281 -27.71 1.37 6.64
N GLU A 282 -27.12 0.32 7.18
CA GLU A 282 -26.06 0.37 8.19
C GLU A 282 -24.79 1.08 7.65
N ALA A 283 -24.35 0.71 6.43
CA ALA A 283 -23.20 1.33 5.79
C ALA A 283 -23.39 2.83 5.52
N ILE A 284 -24.57 3.21 5.03
CA ILE A 284 -24.92 4.61 4.77
C ILE A 284 -24.88 5.43 6.06
N GLU A 285 -25.47 4.94 7.14
CA GLU A 285 -25.48 5.61 8.44
C GLU A 285 -24.04 5.75 8.99
N GLN A 286 -23.22 4.75 8.80
CA GLN A 286 -21.81 4.77 9.22
C GLN A 286 -21.01 5.85 8.49
N ILE A 287 -21.18 5.98 7.17
CA ILE A 287 -20.52 7.01 6.37
C ILE A 287 -20.97 8.42 6.83
N LYS A 288 -22.27 8.64 7.01
CA LYS A 288 -22.84 9.93 7.41
C LYS A 288 -22.35 10.38 8.78
N THR A 289 -22.35 9.47 9.76
CA THR A 289 -21.96 9.81 11.14
C THR A 289 -20.47 10.06 11.29
N ARG A 290 -19.63 9.40 10.51
CA ARG A 290 -18.17 9.44 10.65
C ARG A 290 -17.47 10.42 9.71
N ASP A 291 -18.19 11.00 8.72
CA ASP A 291 -17.69 11.99 7.75
C ASP A 291 -16.37 11.57 7.07
N TYR A 292 -16.32 10.33 6.60
CA TYR A 292 -15.14 9.74 6.00
C TYR A 292 -14.63 10.50 4.77
N GLY A 293 -13.30 10.56 4.61
CA GLY A 293 -12.61 11.13 3.45
C GLY A 293 -12.39 12.64 3.50
N ASN A 294 -12.91 13.34 4.52
CA ASN A 294 -12.69 14.78 4.70
C ASN A 294 -11.33 15.06 5.37
N ILE A 295 -10.24 14.74 4.68
CA ILE A 295 -8.86 14.91 5.14
C ILE A 295 -8.05 15.77 4.17
N VAL A 296 -6.95 16.34 4.66
CA VAL A 296 -6.00 17.15 3.85
C VAL A 296 -4.94 16.25 3.22
N PRO A 297 -4.48 16.51 1.97
CA PRO A 297 -4.97 17.54 1.05
C PRO A 297 -6.35 17.20 0.51
N ARG A 298 -7.16 18.22 0.24
CA ARG A 298 -8.48 18.03 -0.40
C ARG A 298 -8.28 17.73 -1.87
N LYS A 299 -9.09 16.80 -2.39
CA LYS A 299 -9.22 16.54 -3.83
C LYS A 299 -10.36 17.35 -4.39
N ASP A 300 -10.40 17.51 -5.73
CA ASP A 300 -11.46 18.25 -6.41
C ASP A 300 -12.84 17.63 -6.16
N GLU A 301 -12.87 16.29 -6.04
CA GLU A 301 -14.09 15.54 -5.76
C GLU A 301 -13.88 14.54 -4.61
N LEU A 302 -14.86 14.43 -3.74
CA LEU A 302 -14.98 13.40 -2.71
C LEU A 302 -16.21 12.54 -3.00
N LEU A 303 -15.98 11.29 -3.41
CA LEU A 303 -17.02 10.31 -3.69
C LEU A 303 -17.10 9.30 -2.53
N ARG A 304 -18.27 9.16 -1.91
CA ARG A 304 -18.52 8.21 -0.84
C ARG A 304 -19.50 7.15 -1.30
N ILE A 305 -19.16 5.88 -1.13
CA ILE A 305 -19.94 4.74 -1.59
C ILE A 305 -20.15 3.78 -0.42
N ALA A 306 -21.40 3.46 -0.13
CA ALA A 306 -21.79 2.31 0.67
C ALA A 306 -21.97 1.13 -0.29
N ALA A 307 -21.31 -0.01 -0.03
CA ALA A 307 -21.36 -1.18 -0.91
C ALA A 307 -21.49 -2.47 -0.10
N VAL A 308 -22.45 -3.32 -0.46
CA VAL A 308 -22.71 -4.59 0.21
C VAL A 308 -22.40 -5.76 -0.71
N PHE A 309 -21.51 -6.62 -0.27
CA PHE A 309 -21.20 -7.87 -0.94
C PHE A 309 -22.21 -8.94 -0.52
N ASN A 310 -22.98 -9.45 -1.48
CA ASN A 310 -23.89 -10.58 -1.30
C ASN A 310 -23.13 -11.89 -1.53
N ALA A 311 -22.95 -12.66 -0.48
CA ALA A 311 -22.19 -13.90 -0.49
C ALA A 311 -23.01 -15.15 -0.89
N ASP A 312 -24.27 -15.01 -1.25
CA ASP A 312 -25.04 -16.13 -1.81
C ASP A 312 -24.22 -16.81 -2.91
N PRO A 313 -23.99 -18.13 -2.85
CA PRO A 313 -23.18 -18.84 -3.85
C PRO A 313 -23.62 -18.66 -5.31
N LYS A 314 -24.88 -18.28 -5.53
CA LYS A 314 -25.43 -17.99 -6.85
C LYS A 314 -25.20 -16.55 -7.32
N VAL A 315 -24.80 -15.66 -6.41
CA VAL A 315 -24.68 -14.22 -6.66
C VAL A 315 -23.23 -13.77 -6.59
N ARG A 316 -22.59 -13.84 -5.42
CA ARG A 316 -21.19 -13.47 -5.15
C ARG A 316 -20.77 -12.15 -5.80
N ALA A 317 -21.50 -11.09 -5.49
CA ALA A 317 -21.29 -9.77 -6.11
C ALA A 317 -21.71 -8.65 -5.15
N PHE A 318 -21.25 -7.45 -5.42
CA PHE A 318 -21.81 -6.23 -4.83
C PHE A 318 -23.16 -5.93 -5.51
N THR A 319 -24.25 -6.19 -4.81
CA THR A 319 -25.62 -6.06 -5.34
C THR A 319 -26.35 -4.83 -4.83
N GLU A 320 -26.06 -4.44 -3.60
CA GLU A 320 -26.67 -3.27 -2.97
C GLU A 320 -25.59 -2.22 -2.75
N TYR A 321 -25.80 -1.01 -3.28
CA TYR A 321 -24.86 0.10 -3.15
C TYR A 321 -25.55 1.45 -3.29
N GLN A 322 -24.94 2.47 -2.71
CA GLN A 322 -25.45 3.85 -2.81
C GLN A 322 -24.31 4.86 -2.64
N GLN A 323 -24.37 5.92 -3.42
CA GLN A 323 -23.59 7.14 -3.16
C GLN A 323 -24.18 7.89 -1.96
N VAL A 324 -23.30 8.35 -1.05
CA VAL A 324 -23.70 8.98 0.22
C VAL A 324 -23.21 10.41 0.34
#